data_0acf3488f7e4cc62961efa7f189a1539
#
_entry.id   0acf3488f7e4cc62961efa7f189a1539
#
_cell.length_a   1.000
_cell.length_b   1.000
_cell.length_c   1.000
_cell.angle_alpha   90.00
_cell.angle_beta   90.00
_cell.angle_gamma   90.00
#
_symmetry.space_group_name_H-M   'P 1'
#
loop_
_entity.id
_entity.type
_entity.pdbx_description
1 polymer ?
#
loop_
_entity_poly.entity_id
_entity_poly.type
_entity_poly.pdbx_seq_one_letter_code
_entity_poly.pdbx_strand_id
1 'polypeptide(L)'
;MHQPRRRPEPARPVAGLAAVLLLLIACGGGAGSPASPAPSAATPAPSAATPEPGELILMTHDSFSISEATLEAFRAKTGVTVRILQSGDAGAALNQAILTKDRPLADLFFGVDTTFLSRALEAGIFTPYASPRLAGVDPVFQLDPSHRLSPVDYGDVCVNLDRSAFGPTGAAAPTHLEDLVKPAHRGQLVVENPATSSPGLAFLLATIARFGESGSYTWRDYWRDLRANDVEVSAGWEDAYYGQFSGGSGEGGRPLVVSYASSPAAEVYYADPQPAEAPTAVMTDGCYRQVEFVGILAGTAHEAAARLFVDFTLSPSFQEDIPLNMFVYPVVRGTALPDVFVQHATIPDASLTLPADQIQQNRERWIAEWTATVLR
;
A
#
# COMPACT_ATOMS: atom_id res chain seq x y z
N MET A 1 13.53 -12.42 -12.67
CA MET A 1 12.84 -13.49 -13.41
C MET A 1 11.92 -14.20 -12.44
N HIS A 2 10.71 -13.70 -12.26
CA HIS A 2 9.68 -14.37 -11.47
C HIS A 2 9.04 -15.43 -12.38
N GLN A 3 9.22 -16.70 -12.07
CA GLN A 3 8.49 -17.77 -12.74
C GLN A 3 7.03 -17.70 -12.31
N PRO A 4 6.06 -17.84 -13.23
CA PRO A 4 4.65 -17.89 -12.85
C PRO A 4 4.42 -19.11 -11.94
N ARG A 5 3.85 -18.89 -10.76
CA ARG A 5 3.43 -19.94 -9.83
C ARG A 5 2.45 -20.85 -10.56
N ARG A 6 2.78 -22.12 -10.73
CA ARG A 6 1.87 -23.15 -11.22
C ARG A 6 0.70 -23.27 -10.27
N ARG A 7 -0.52 -23.14 -10.81
CA ARG A 7 -1.77 -23.36 -10.06
C ARG A 7 -1.82 -24.80 -9.53
N PRO A 8 -2.27 -25.06 -8.31
CA PRO A 8 -2.66 -26.39 -7.87
C PRO A 8 -3.96 -26.79 -8.57
N GLU A 9 -3.98 -27.99 -9.16
CA GLU A 9 -5.18 -28.60 -9.75
C GLU A 9 -6.24 -28.87 -8.66
N PRO A 10 -7.55 -28.71 -8.97
CA PRO A 10 -8.61 -29.00 -8.02
C PRO A 10 -8.74 -30.52 -7.81
N ALA A 11 -8.64 -30.95 -6.56
CA ALA A 11 -8.87 -32.34 -6.16
C ALA A 11 -10.33 -32.74 -6.40
N ARG A 12 -10.55 -33.85 -7.14
CA ARG A 12 -11.85 -34.46 -7.37
C ARG A 12 -12.38 -35.10 -6.08
N PRO A 13 -13.69 -34.97 -5.75
CA PRO A 13 -14.26 -35.64 -4.60
C PRO A 13 -14.46 -37.13 -4.91
N VAL A 14 -13.91 -37.97 -4.05
CA VAL A 14 -14.21 -39.40 -4.00
C VAL A 14 -15.45 -39.59 -3.12
N ALA A 15 -16.53 -40.03 -3.72
CA ALA A 15 -17.74 -40.44 -3.00
C ALA A 15 -17.48 -41.78 -2.30
N GLY A 16 -17.49 -41.76 -0.95
CA GLY A 16 -17.47 -42.94 -0.09
C GLY A 16 -18.78 -43.07 0.63
N LEU A 17 -19.59 -44.08 0.23
CA LEU A 17 -20.75 -44.57 0.97
C LEU A 17 -20.28 -45.26 2.26
N ALA A 18 -20.84 -44.93 3.42
CA ALA A 18 -20.79 -45.79 4.59
C ALA A 18 -22.03 -45.66 5.44
N ALA A 19 -22.51 -46.81 5.80
CA ALA A 19 -23.78 -47.21 6.33
C ALA A 19 -24.18 -46.62 7.69
N VAL A 20 -25.50 -46.51 7.84
CA VAL A 20 -26.28 -46.23 9.04
C VAL A 20 -26.14 -47.37 10.04
N LEU A 21 -25.86 -47.04 11.30
CA LEU A 21 -26.18 -47.90 12.45
C LEU A 21 -26.90 -47.07 13.51
N LEU A 22 -28.21 -47.36 13.67
CA LEU A 22 -29.06 -46.85 14.74
C LEU A 22 -28.80 -47.64 16.04
N LEU A 23 -28.51 -46.96 17.13
CA LEU A 23 -28.68 -47.48 18.48
C LEU A 23 -29.41 -46.45 19.33
N LEU A 24 -30.65 -46.79 19.65
CA LEU A 24 -31.49 -46.13 20.64
C LEU A 24 -31.05 -46.54 22.06
N ILE A 25 -30.75 -45.59 22.92
CA ILE A 25 -30.87 -45.77 24.37
C ILE A 25 -31.46 -44.50 24.99
N ALA A 26 -32.40 -44.71 25.90
CA ALA A 26 -33.34 -43.74 26.44
C ALA A 26 -32.87 -43.07 27.74
N CYS A 27 -33.48 -41.91 28.01
CA CYS A 27 -33.87 -41.28 29.25
C CYS A 27 -32.82 -40.91 30.32
N GLY A 28 -32.75 -39.62 30.61
CA GLY A 28 -32.23 -39.04 31.86
C GLY A 28 -32.30 -37.54 31.82
N GLY A 29 -33.34 -36.92 32.42
CA GLY A 29 -33.50 -35.44 32.43
C GLY A 29 -32.47 -34.76 33.35
N GLY A 30 -32.02 -33.61 32.91
CA GLY A 30 -31.23 -32.66 33.69
C GLY A 30 -31.24 -31.32 33.01
N ALA A 31 -31.91 -30.34 33.60
CA ALA A 31 -31.90 -28.96 33.12
C ALA A 31 -30.51 -28.37 33.30
N GLY A 32 -29.81 -28.16 32.19
CA GLY A 32 -28.52 -27.44 32.12
C GLY A 32 -28.67 -26.15 31.34
N SER A 33 -28.32 -25.05 31.95
CA SER A 33 -28.22 -23.72 31.33
C SER A 33 -27.39 -23.72 30.06
N PRO A 34 -27.66 -22.84 29.05
CA PRO A 34 -26.90 -22.79 27.83
C PRO A 34 -25.47 -22.30 28.13
N ALA A 35 -24.49 -23.14 27.82
CA ALA A 35 -23.08 -22.74 27.84
C ALA A 35 -22.80 -21.72 26.73
N SER A 36 -22.21 -20.60 27.13
CA SER A 36 -21.63 -19.63 26.18
C SER A 36 -20.62 -20.33 25.27
N PRO A 37 -20.55 -19.97 23.97
CA PRO A 37 -19.53 -20.50 23.09
C PRO A 37 -18.13 -20.10 23.58
N ALA A 38 -17.24 -21.08 23.67
CA ALA A 38 -15.85 -20.85 24.02
C ALA A 38 -15.22 -19.91 22.98
N PRO A 39 -14.35 -18.98 23.43
CA PRO A 39 -13.64 -18.10 22.49
C PRO A 39 -12.81 -18.95 21.54
N SER A 40 -12.99 -18.70 20.25
CA SER A 40 -12.16 -19.28 19.17
C SER A 40 -10.69 -18.99 19.49
N ALA A 41 -9.86 -20.02 19.48
CA ALA A 41 -8.43 -19.86 19.72
C ALA A 41 -7.85 -18.88 18.69
N ALA A 42 -7.36 -17.74 19.17
CA ALA A 42 -6.64 -16.79 18.34
C ALA A 42 -5.44 -17.52 17.70
N THR A 43 -5.32 -17.40 16.39
CA THR A 43 -4.13 -17.84 15.66
C THR A 43 -2.91 -17.20 16.32
N PRO A 44 -1.89 -17.96 16.72
CA PRO A 44 -0.72 -17.36 17.35
C PRO A 44 -0.07 -16.37 16.38
N ALA A 45 0.14 -15.14 16.84
CA ALA A 45 0.91 -14.15 16.11
C ALA A 45 2.29 -14.76 15.75
N PRO A 46 2.84 -14.44 14.55
CA PRO A 46 4.15 -14.95 14.16
C PRO A 46 5.18 -14.60 15.23
N SER A 47 5.84 -15.59 15.77
CA SER A 47 6.92 -15.41 16.75
C SER A 47 8.05 -14.66 16.07
N ALA A 48 8.50 -13.54 16.64
CA ALA A 48 9.68 -12.83 16.18
C ALA A 48 10.89 -13.79 16.23
N ALA A 49 11.38 -14.19 15.05
CA ALA A 49 12.62 -14.94 14.95
C ALA A 49 13.76 -14.03 15.38
N THR A 50 14.62 -14.47 16.29
CA THR A 50 15.86 -13.76 16.65
C THR A 50 16.77 -13.76 15.41
N PRO A 51 17.22 -12.59 14.91
CA PRO A 51 18.10 -12.55 13.75
C PRO A 51 19.41 -13.30 14.03
N GLU A 52 19.88 -14.06 13.02
CA GLU A 52 21.22 -14.65 13.04
C GLU A 52 22.28 -13.55 12.95
N PRO A 53 23.50 -13.77 13.46
CA PRO A 53 24.59 -12.81 13.29
C PRO A 53 24.80 -12.47 11.82
N GLY A 54 24.67 -11.18 11.47
CA GLY A 54 24.74 -10.71 10.09
C GLY A 54 23.40 -10.72 9.31
N GLU A 55 22.27 -10.91 9.99
CA GLU A 55 20.93 -10.73 9.42
C GLU A 55 20.27 -9.43 9.92
N LEU A 56 19.59 -8.73 9.02
CA LEU A 56 18.66 -7.65 9.31
C LEU A 56 17.24 -8.05 8.91
N ILE A 57 16.26 -7.68 9.71
CA ILE A 57 14.85 -7.83 9.36
C ILE A 57 14.32 -6.45 8.92
N LEU A 58 13.86 -6.36 7.68
CA LEU A 58 13.17 -5.20 7.14
C LEU A 58 11.66 -5.47 7.11
N MET A 59 10.92 -4.81 7.99
CA MET A 59 9.46 -4.83 7.94
C MET A 59 8.97 -3.89 6.84
N THR A 60 8.04 -4.36 6.00
CA THR A 60 7.53 -3.62 4.83
C THR A 60 6.02 -3.76 4.68
N HIS A 61 5.43 -2.90 3.84
CA HIS A 61 4.12 -3.19 3.26
C HIS A 61 4.19 -4.37 2.29
N ASP A 62 3.05 -4.92 1.91
CA ASP A 62 2.94 -6.15 1.12
C ASP A 62 3.34 -5.97 -0.35
N SER A 63 3.20 -4.76 -0.90
CA SER A 63 3.61 -4.43 -2.27
C SER A 63 5.10 -4.06 -2.41
N PHE A 64 5.89 -4.09 -1.31
CA PHE A 64 7.33 -3.82 -1.38
C PHE A 64 8.03 -4.87 -2.22
N SER A 65 8.80 -4.42 -3.19
CA SER A 65 9.61 -5.27 -4.05
C SER A 65 10.94 -4.61 -4.37
N ILE A 66 12.01 -5.39 -4.28
CA ILE A 66 13.36 -5.02 -4.69
C ILE A 66 14.04 -6.25 -5.28
N SER A 67 14.91 -6.10 -6.26
CA SER A 67 15.55 -7.26 -6.91
C SER A 67 16.49 -8.01 -5.96
N GLU A 68 16.58 -9.34 -6.15
CA GLU A 68 17.55 -10.16 -5.44
C GLU A 68 18.98 -9.67 -5.67
N ALA A 69 19.27 -9.15 -6.88
CA ALA A 69 20.59 -8.61 -7.23
C ALA A 69 20.95 -7.39 -6.37
N THR A 70 19.95 -6.53 -6.07
CA THR A 70 20.15 -5.35 -5.21
C THR A 70 20.38 -5.77 -3.75
N LEU A 71 19.62 -6.74 -3.23
CA LEU A 71 19.86 -7.28 -1.88
C LEU A 71 21.23 -7.99 -1.78
N GLU A 72 21.62 -8.73 -2.82
CA GLU A 72 22.93 -9.37 -2.88
C GLU A 72 24.07 -8.35 -2.95
N ALA A 73 23.91 -7.24 -3.66
CA ALA A 73 24.88 -6.14 -3.68
C ALA A 73 25.09 -5.53 -2.28
N PHE A 74 24.04 -5.42 -1.47
CA PHE A 74 24.17 -5.03 -0.06
C PHE A 74 24.93 -6.08 0.75
N ARG A 75 24.55 -7.36 0.62
CA ARG A 75 25.20 -8.47 1.31
C ARG A 75 26.69 -8.56 0.95
N ALA A 76 27.03 -8.49 -0.33
CA ALA A 76 28.42 -8.55 -0.79
C ALA A 76 29.29 -7.43 -0.22
N LYS A 77 28.69 -6.23 -0.04
CA LYS A 77 29.38 -5.05 0.48
C LYS A 77 29.54 -5.05 2.01
N THR A 78 28.58 -5.61 2.73
CA THR A 78 28.48 -5.47 4.20
C THR A 78 28.64 -6.79 4.95
N GLY A 79 28.46 -7.93 4.29
CA GLY A 79 28.34 -9.25 4.93
C GLY A 79 26.98 -9.48 5.60
N VAL A 80 26.03 -8.55 5.49
CA VAL A 80 24.73 -8.61 6.16
C VAL A 80 23.65 -9.04 5.17
N THR A 81 22.87 -10.05 5.54
CA THR A 81 21.68 -10.49 4.78
C THR A 81 20.45 -9.71 5.24
N VAL A 82 19.59 -9.32 4.31
CA VAL A 82 18.30 -8.65 4.62
C VAL A 82 17.17 -9.63 4.40
N ARG A 83 16.35 -9.85 5.43
CA ARG A 83 15.12 -10.61 5.36
C ARG A 83 13.92 -9.68 5.38
N ILE A 84 13.06 -9.80 4.37
CA ILE A 84 11.84 -9.01 4.26
C ILE A 84 10.73 -9.63 5.12
N LEU A 85 10.03 -8.80 5.90
CA LEU A 85 8.85 -9.15 6.67
C LEU A 85 7.67 -8.30 6.17
N GLN A 86 6.94 -8.81 5.19
CA GLN A 86 5.71 -8.17 4.71
C GLN A 86 4.61 -8.24 5.79
N SER A 87 3.90 -7.12 6.02
CA SER A 87 3.01 -6.96 7.18
C SER A 87 1.67 -6.31 6.83
N GLY A 88 1.17 -6.54 5.63
CA GLY A 88 -0.04 -5.93 5.09
C GLY A 88 0.24 -4.56 4.45
N ASP A 89 -0.78 -3.84 4.06
CA ASP A 89 -0.63 -2.49 3.50
C ASP A 89 -0.05 -1.52 4.54
N ALA A 90 0.51 -0.41 4.11
CA ALA A 90 1.36 0.51 4.88
C ALA A 90 0.76 0.93 6.24
N GLY A 91 -0.54 1.25 6.28
CA GLY A 91 -1.23 1.60 7.52
C GLY A 91 -1.36 0.43 8.50
N ALA A 92 -1.59 -0.78 7.99
CA ALA A 92 -1.66 -2.00 8.80
C ALA A 92 -0.27 -2.37 9.35
N ALA A 93 0.76 -2.32 8.51
CA ALA A 93 2.14 -2.58 8.89
C ALA A 93 2.63 -1.59 9.95
N LEU A 94 2.36 -0.29 9.80
CA LEU A 94 2.69 0.73 10.80
C LEU A 94 1.97 0.49 12.13
N ASN A 95 0.69 0.11 12.10
CA ASN A 95 -0.05 -0.24 13.31
C ASN A 95 0.61 -1.42 14.03
N GLN A 96 1.03 -2.44 13.30
CA GLN A 96 1.73 -3.58 13.88
C GLN A 96 3.07 -3.16 14.50
N ALA A 97 3.87 -2.33 13.83
CA ALA A 97 5.12 -1.82 14.36
C ALA A 97 4.90 -1.02 15.67
N ILE A 98 3.86 -0.18 15.73
CA ILE A 98 3.51 0.59 16.94
C ILE A 98 3.07 -0.32 18.09
N LEU A 99 2.23 -1.33 17.82
CA LEU A 99 1.75 -2.26 18.84
C LEU A 99 2.87 -3.15 19.42
N THR A 100 3.92 -3.37 18.65
CA THR A 100 5.05 -4.21 19.04
C THR A 100 6.29 -3.42 19.47
N LYS A 101 6.17 -2.11 19.69
CA LYS A 101 7.31 -1.19 19.94
C LYS A 101 8.22 -1.60 21.10
N ASP A 102 7.68 -2.25 22.14
CA ASP A 102 8.47 -2.71 23.30
C ASP A 102 9.26 -4.00 23.01
N ARG A 103 8.92 -4.70 21.92
CA ARG A 103 9.60 -5.87 21.38
C ARG A 103 9.47 -5.86 19.85
N PRO A 104 10.24 -5.02 19.15
CA PRO A 104 10.13 -4.86 17.70
C PRO A 104 10.28 -6.19 16.96
N LEU A 105 9.47 -6.40 15.93
CA LEU A 105 9.52 -7.60 15.09
C LEU A 105 10.62 -7.51 14.02
N ALA A 106 11.22 -6.34 13.85
CA ALA A 106 12.20 -6.04 12.81
C ALA A 106 13.23 -5.01 13.30
N ASP A 107 14.26 -4.81 12.51
CA ASP A 107 15.32 -3.81 12.75
C ASP A 107 15.03 -2.49 12.05
N LEU A 108 14.34 -2.59 10.91
CA LEU A 108 13.98 -1.45 10.06
C LEU A 108 12.51 -1.56 9.67
N PHE A 109 11.93 -0.40 9.38
CA PHE A 109 10.61 -0.32 8.78
C PHE A 109 10.68 0.52 7.50
N PHE A 110 10.17 -0.02 6.40
CA PHE A 110 9.95 0.66 5.13
C PHE A 110 8.45 0.75 4.86
N GLY A 111 7.97 1.90 4.36
CA GLY A 111 6.56 2.06 3.98
C GLY A 111 5.79 3.07 4.82
N VAL A 112 6.49 3.85 5.67
CA VAL A 112 5.88 5.12 6.15
C VAL A 112 5.90 6.08 4.99
N ASP A 113 4.78 6.68 4.67
CA ASP A 113 4.70 7.76 3.70
C ASP A 113 4.19 9.07 4.32
N THR A 114 4.10 10.12 3.50
CA THR A 114 3.65 11.45 3.92
C THR A 114 2.28 11.46 4.60
N THR A 115 1.40 10.49 4.32
CA THR A 115 0.06 10.41 4.90
C THR A 115 0.07 9.87 6.33
N PHE A 116 1.06 9.03 6.65
CA PHE A 116 1.28 8.43 7.96
C PHE A 116 2.47 9.01 8.73
N LEU A 117 3.25 9.93 8.14
CA LEU A 117 4.51 10.45 8.69
C LEU A 117 4.36 10.98 10.11
N SER A 118 3.39 11.85 10.35
CA SER A 118 3.16 12.45 11.66
C SER A 118 2.86 11.39 12.74
N ARG A 119 2.00 10.43 12.42
CA ARG A 119 1.66 9.31 13.31
C ARG A 119 2.88 8.45 13.65
N ALA A 120 3.69 8.14 12.64
CA ALA A 120 4.90 7.35 12.80
C ALA A 120 5.91 8.04 13.73
N LEU A 121 6.09 9.35 13.57
CA LEU A 121 6.98 10.16 14.41
C LEU A 121 6.46 10.31 15.84
N GLU A 122 5.15 10.53 16.02
CA GLU A 122 4.51 10.62 17.34
C GLU A 122 4.58 9.31 18.14
N ALA A 123 4.51 8.17 17.45
CA ALA A 123 4.62 6.86 18.08
C ALA A 123 5.99 6.62 18.75
N GLY A 124 7.03 7.38 18.34
CA GLY A 124 8.36 7.32 18.93
C GLY A 124 9.09 5.99 18.73
N ILE A 125 8.74 5.28 17.65
CA ILE A 125 9.28 3.94 17.37
C ILE A 125 10.56 3.94 16.54
N PHE A 126 11.08 5.11 16.17
CA PHE A 126 12.26 5.22 15.30
C PHE A 126 13.45 5.89 15.99
N THR A 127 14.64 5.39 15.74
CA THR A 127 15.93 5.96 16.15
C THR A 127 16.39 7.00 15.12
N PRO A 128 16.83 8.21 15.54
CA PRO A 128 17.34 9.21 14.60
C PRO A 128 18.63 8.75 13.91
N TYR A 129 18.70 8.92 12.59
CA TYR A 129 19.92 8.72 11.81
C TYR A 129 19.94 9.59 10.55
N ALA A 130 20.83 10.58 10.53
CA ALA A 130 21.06 11.41 9.35
C ALA A 130 22.05 10.72 8.41
N SER A 131 21.55 10.08 7.36
CA SER A 131 22.40 9.48 6.33
C SER A 131 23.25 10.55 5.63
N PRO A 132 24.55 10.37 5.44
CA PRO A 132 25.38 11.28 4.68
C PRO A 132 24.95 11.38 3.20
N ARG A 133 24.17 10.41 2.70
CA ARG A 133 23.64 10.40 1.33
C ARG A 133 22.43 11.29 1.12
N LEU A 134 21.81 11.81 2.18
CA LEU A 134 20.73 12.81 2.07
C LEU A 134 21.15 14.07 1.29
N ALA A 135 22.44 14.37 1.19
CA ALA A 135 22.96 15.44 0.33
C ALA A 135 22.61 15.25 -1.17
N GLY A 136 22.38 14.01 -1.61
CA GLY A 136 21.95 13.69 -2.99
C GLY A 136 20.43 13.79 -3.20
N VAL A 137 19.64 13.83 -2.14
CA VAL A 137 18.18 13.89 -2.17
C VAL A 137 17.71 15.33 -2.31
N ASP A 138 16.66 15.57 -3.10
CA ASP A 138 16.06 16.91 -3.18
C ASP A 138 15.46 17.30 -1.81
N PRO A 139 15.72 18.51 -1.30
CA PRO A 139 15.17 18.97 -0.02
C PRO A 139 13.65 18.89 0.08
N VAL A 140 12.93 18.95 -1.05
CA VAL A 140 11.46 18.83 -1.07
C VAL A 140 10.96 17.47 -0.56
N PHE A 141 11.79 16.42 -0.61
CA PHE A 141 11.48 15.09 -0.10
C PHE A 141 11.94 14.85 1.35
N GLN A 142 12.80 15.72 1.91
CA GLN A 142 13.33 15.59 3.27
C GLN A 142 12.35 16.18 4.28
N LEU A 143 11.24 15.49 4.52
CA LEU A 143 10.11 16.01 5.31
C LEU A 143 10.22 15.76 6.82
N ASP A 144 11.20 14.96 7.26
CA ASP A 144 11.48 14.75 8.70
C ASP A 144 12.79 15.41 9.13
N PRO A 145 12.75 16.62 9.74
CA PRO A 145 13.94 17.31 10.24
C PRO A 145 14.57 16.61 11.44
N SER A 146 13.90 15.64 12.06
CA SER A 146 14.45 14.84 13.17
C SER A 146 15.32 13.69 12.70
N HIS A 147 15.36 13.41 11.38
CA HIS A 147 16.10 12.29 10.74
C HIS A 147 15.77 10.90 11.32
N ARG A 148 14.55 10.70 11.80
CA ARG A 148 14.06 9.38 12.21
C ARG A 148 13.61 8.55 11.02
N LEU A 149 13.18 9.24 9.97
CA LEU A 149 12.69 8.68 8.72
C LEU A 149 13.46 9.30 7.54
N SER A 150 14.06 8.43 6.73
CA SER A 150 14.84 8.81 5.54
C SER A 150 13.99 8.59 4.29
N PRO A 151 13.81 9.59 3.41
CA PRO A 151 13.05 9.40 2.16
C PRO A 151 13.76 8.41 1.24
N VAL A 152 12.99 7.59 0.52
CA VAL A 152 13.51 6.57 -0.40
C VAL A 152 12.98 6.74 -1.81
N ASP A 153 11.69 6.97 -1.94
CA ASP A 153 11.01 7.11 -3.22
C ASP A 153 9.80 8.05 -3.11
N TYR A 154 9.16 8.33 -4.25
CA TYR A 154 7.92 9.10 -4.29
C TYR A 154 7.04 8.66 -5.45
N GLY A 155 5.73 8.87 -5.29
CA GLY A 155 4.74 8.63 -6.32
C GLY A 155 3.57 9.62 -6.20
N ASP A 156 2.71 9.62 -7.20
CA ASP A 156 1.44 10.34 -7.18
C ASP A 156 0.29 9.34 -7.19
N VAL A 157 -0.49 9.34 -6.15
CA VAL A 157 -1.73 8.55 -6.07
C VAL A 157 -2.81 9.26 -6.86
N CYS A 158 -3.35 8.59 -7.87
CA CYS A 158 -4.33 9.10 -8.82
C CYS A 158 -5.45 8.06 -9.01
N VAL A 159 -6.42 8.34 -9.87
CA VAL A 159 -7.35 7.33 -10.37
C VAL A 159 -6.81 6.76 -11.68
N ASN A 160 -6.64 5.45 -11.73
CA ASN A 160 -6.29 4.71 -12.94
C ASN A 160 -7.55 4.20 -13.64
N LEU A 161 -7.49 4.10 -14.97
CA LEU A 161 -8.61 3.75 -15.83
C LEU A 161 -8.25 2.55 -16.69
N ASP A 162 -9.16 1.60 -16.81
CA ASP A 162 -9.12 0.57 -17.86
C ASP A 162 -9.53 1.20 -19.20
N ARG A 163 -8.58 1.36 -20.12
CA ARG A 163 -8.85 1.98 -21.43
C ARG A 163 -9.92 1.24 -22.22
N SER A 164 -10.05 -0.06 -22.04
CA SER A 164 -11.03 -0.87 -22.77
C SER A 164 -12.47 -0.57 -22.38
N ALA A 165 -12.69 -0.08 -21.17
CA ALA A 165 -14.03 0.28 -20.67
C ALA A 165 -14.52 1.63 -21.18
N PHE A 166 -13.62 2.48 -21.66
CA PHE A 166 -13.92 3.85 -22.10
C PHE A 166 -13.56 3.99 -23.59
N GLY A 167 -14.52 4.33 -24.41
CA GLY A 167 -14.30 4.45 -25.85
C GLY A 167 -15.44 5.12 -26.58
N PRO A 168 -15.39 5.19 -27.92
CA PRO A 168 -16.39 5.94 -28.73
C PRO A 168 -17.84 5.48 -28.54
N THR A 169 -18.05 4.25 -28.08
CA THR A 169 -19.37 3.62 -27.89
C THR A 169 -19.77 3.45 -26.43
N GLY A 170 -18.86 3.75 -25.49
CA GLY A 170 -19.06 3.65 -24.04
C GLY A 170 -19.24 5.00 -23.36
N ALA A 171 -19.25 5.00 -22.02
CA ALA A 171 -19.18 6.23 -21.25
C ALA A 171 -17.86 6.96 -21.54
N ALA A 172 -17.86 8.29 -21.53
CA ALA A 172 -16.63 9.05 -21.56
C ALA A 172 -15.81 8.76 -20.29
N ALA A 173 -14.50 8.64 -20.44
CA ALA A 173 -13.62 8.49 -19.28
C ALA A 173 -13.75 9.71 -18.34
N PRO A 174 -13.74 9.53 -17.02
CA PRO A 174 -13.72 10.64 -16.08
C PRO A 174 -12.40 11.43 -16.22
N THR A 175 -12.48 12.74 -16.10
CA THR A 175 -11.35 13.65 -16.21
C THR A 175 -11.11 14.46 -14.94
N HIS A 176 -12.12 14.53 -14.06
CA HIS A 176 -12.09 15.26 -12.80
C HIS A 176 -12.70 14.45 -11.67
N LEU A 177 -12.32 14.76 -10.42
CA LEU A 177 -12.88 14.11 -9.24
C LEU A 177 -14.42 14.22 -9.22
N GLU A 178 -14.97 15.33 -9.67
CA GLU A 178 -16.41 15.57 -9.75
C GLU A 178 -17.14 14.67 -10.76
N ASP A 179 -16.42 14.04 -11.68
CA ASP A 179 -17.02 13.08 -12.62
C ASP A 179 -17.35 11.75 -11.93
N LEU A 180 -16.56 11.34 -10.95
CA LEU A 180 -16.68 10.05 -10.28
C LEU A 180 -18.00 9.87 -9.52
N VAL A 181 -18.66 10.97 -9.14
CA VAL A 181 -19.97 10.94 -8.47
C VAL A 181 -21.15 11.00 -9.44
N LYS A 182 -20.90 11.15 -10.75
CA LYS A 182 -21.95 11.18 -11.76
C LYS A 182 -22.56 9.80 -11.99
N PRO A 183 -23.87 9.70 -12.28
CA PRO A 183 -24.52 8.41 -12.55
C PRO A 183 -23.89 7.58 -13.67
N ALA A 184 -23.19 8.23 -14.62
CA ALA A 184 -22.49 7.57 -15.71
C ALA A 184 -21.33 6.67 -15.22
N HIS A 185 -20.78 6.95 -14.03
CA HIS A 185 -19.68 6.19 -13.42
C HIS A 185 -20.13 5.36 -12.21
N ARG A 186 -21.45 5.10 -12.09
CA ARG A 186 -21.96 4.29 -11.00
C ARG A 186 -21.38 2.88 -11.00
N GLY A 187 -20.88 2.44 -9.83
CA GLY A 187 -20.33 1.12 -9.64
C GLY A 187 -18.99 0.87 -10.35
N GLN A 188 -18.32 1.93 -10.80
CA GLN A 188 -17.09 1.80 -11.57
C GLN A 188 -15.82 1.95 -10.75
N LEU A 189 -15.87 2.66 -9.61
CA LEU A 189 -14.68 3.00 -8.82
C LEU A 189 -14.46 2.00 -7.69
N VAL A 190 -13.21 1.56 -7.54
CA VAL A 190 -12.71 0.94 -6.33
C VAL A 190 -11.65 1.84 -5.67
N VAL A 191 -11.73 1.94 -4.35
CA VAL A 191 -10.80 2.68 -3.49
C VAL A 191 -10.35 1.79 -2.34
N GLU A 192 -9.27 2.15 -1.66
CA GLU A 192 -8.80 1.45 -0.48
C GLU A 192 -9.31 2.13 0.80
N ASN A 193 -9.35 1.36 1.89
CA ASN A 193 -9.69 1.85 3.21
C ASN A 193 -8.58 2.78 3.75
N PRO A 194 -8.85 4.06 4.02
CA PRO A 194 -7.84 5.02 4.49
C PRO A 194 -7.27 4.72 5.88
N ALA A 195 -7.89 3.82 6.64
CA ALA A 195 -7.35 3.40 7.95
C ALA A 195 -6.22 2.38 7.84
N THR A 196 -6.15 1.62 6.75
CA THR A 196 -5.23 0.51 6.55
C THR A 196 -4.28 0.71 5.37
N SER A 197 -4.70 1.48 4.36
CA SER A 197 -3.99 1.67 3.10
C SER A 197 -3.48 3.10 2.94
N SER A 198 -2.26 3.22 2.47
CA SER A 198 -1.59 4.46 2.14
C SER A 198 -2.23 5.16 0.92
N PRO A 199 -2.40 4.52 -0.26
CA PRO A 199 -3.11 5.15 -1.36
C PRO A 199 -4.58 5.49 -1.02
N GLY A 200 -5.26 4.68 -0.20
CA GLY A 200 -6.60 5.00 0.28
C GLY A 200 -6.64 6.28 1.12
N LEU A 201 -5.66 6.47 2.02
CA LEU A 201 -5.56 7.70 2.79
C LEU A 201 -5.14 8.89 1.91
N ALA A 202 -4.24 8.70 0.95
CA ALA A 202 -3.86 9.74 0.00
C ALA A 202 -5.06 10.24 -0.82
N PHE A 203 -5.92 9.33 -1.28
CA PHE A 203 -7.14 9.71 -1.99
C PHE A 203 -8.15 10.44 -1.10
N LEU A 204 -8.31 10.03 0.17
CA LEU A 204 -9.11 10.78 1.13
C LEU A 204 -8.56 12.20 1.31
N LEU A 205 -7.24 12.34 1.51
CA LEU A 205 -6.58 13.65 1.68
C LEU A 205 -6.70 14.50 0.41
N ALA A 206 -6.62 13.90 -0.79
CA ALA A 206 -6.87 14.59 -2.05
C ALA A 206 -8.28 15.21 -2.09
N THR A 207 -9.30 14.45 -1.68
CA THR A 207 -10.69 14.95 -1.64
C THR A 207 -10.88 16.05 -0.60
N ILE A 208 -10.19 15.96 0.55
CA ILE A 208 -10.20 17.03 1.58
C ILE A 208 -9.52 18.30 1.03
N ALA A 209 -8.37 18.16 0.36
CA ALA A 209 -7.67 19.29 -0.25
C ALA A 209 -8.51 19.96 -1.35
N ARG A 210 -9.26 19.17 -2.13
CA ARG A 210 -10.09 19.66 -3.25
C ARG A 210 -11.36 20.34 -2.78
N PHE A 211 -12.11 19.72 -1.88
CA PHE A 211 -13.48 20.15 -1.52
C PHE A 211 -13.54 20.88 -0.17
N GLY A 212 -12.48 20.81 0.62
CA GLY A 212 -12.43 21.44 1.95
C GLY A 212 -13.38 20.83 2.98
N GLU A 213 -13.34 21.39 4.18
CA GLU A 213 -14.17 20.95 5.31
C GLU A 213 -15.43 21.81 5.53
N SER A 214 -15.55 22.94 4.81
CA SER A 214 -16.63 23.91 4.94
C SER A 214 -17.05 24.43 3.57
N GLY A 215 -18.28 24.90 3.47
CA GLY A 215 -18.86 25.40 2.24
C GLY A 215 -20.17 24.70 1.90
N SER A 216 -20.68 24.94 0.69
CA SER A 216 -21.92 24.34 0.20
C SER A 216 -21.78 22.88 -0.23
N TYR A 217 -20.57 22.46 -0.54
CA TYR A 217 -20.19 21.09 -0.89
C TYR A 217 -18.80 20.80 -0.33
N THR A 218 -18.69 19.77 0.48
CA THR A 218 -17.46 19.41 1.21
C THR A 218 -17.00 18.01 0.83
N TRP A 219 -15.80 17.62 1.28
CA TRP A 219 -15.31 16.26 1.10
C TRP A 219 -16.27 15.20 1.69
N ARG A 220 -17.04 15.53 2.74
CA ARG A 220 -18.05 14.63 3.33
C ARG A 220 -19.22 14.40 2.39
N ASP A 221 -19.66 15.48 1.71
CA ASP A 221 -20.71 15.41 0.72
C ASP A 221 -20.26 14.59 -0.48
N TYR A 222 -19.02 14.80 -0.94
CA TYR A 222 -18.39 14.04 -2.01
C TYR A 222 -18.35 12.52 -1.71
N TRP A 223 -17.93 12.13 -0.51
CA TRP A 223 -17.88 10.71 -0.13
C TRP A 223 -19.27 10.10 0.08
N ARG A 224 -20.25 10.90 0.50
CA ARG A 224 -21.66 10.46 0.53
C ARG A 224 -22.17 10.19 -0.88
N ASP A 225 -21.83 11.05 -1.84
CA ASP A 225 -22.19 10.88 -3.23
C ASP A 225 -21.45 9.70 -3.88
N LEU A 226 -20.16 9.48 -3.59
CA LEU A 226 -19.43 8.28 -4.02
C LEU A 226 -20.07 6.99 -3.49
N ARG A 227 -20.47 6.97 -2.21
CA ARG A 227 -21.19 5.83 -1.64
C ARG A 227 -22.54 5.61 -2.36
N ALA A 228 -23.31 6.67 -2.60
CA ALA A 228 -24.55 6.58 -3.35
C ALA A 228 -24.31 6.12 -4.80
N ASN A 229 -23.12 6.38 -5.34
CA ASN A 229 -22.67 5.96 -6.66
C ASN A 229 -21.99 4.57 -6.65
N ASP A 230 -22.14 3.80 -5.57
CA ASP A 230 -21.71 2.41 -5.45
C ASP A 230 -20.19 2.22 -5.55
N VAL A 231 -19.42 3.08 -4.85
CA VAL A 231 -17.98 2.91 -4.69
C VAL A 231 -17.66 1.62 -3.92
N GLU A 232 -16.70 0.83 -4.43
CA GLU A 232 -16.16 -0.34 -3.73
C GLU A 232 -15.01 0.08 -2.82
N VAL A 233 -14.89 -0.57 -1.67
CA VAL A 233 -13.81 -0.32 -0.71
C VAL A 233 -13.06 -1.62 -0.43
N SER A 234 -11.81 -1.67 -0.85
CA SER A 234 -10.85 -2.75 -0.57
C SER A 234 -10.06 -2.50 0.70
N ALA A 235 -9.53 -3.56 1.30
CA ALA A 235 -8.72 -3.45 2.52
C ALA A 235 -7.33 -2.82 2.26
N GLY A 236 -6.76 -3.04 1.06
CA GLY A 236 -5.46 -2.56 0.64
C GLY A 236 -5.34 -2.49 -0.88
N TRP A 237 -4.19 -1.97 -1.32
CA TRP A 237 -3.92 -1.70 -2.73
C TRP A 237 -3.90 -2.97 -3.60
N GLU A 238 -3.29 -4.05 -3.14
CA GLU A 238 -3.24 -5.30 -3.91
C GLU A 238 -4.63 -5.88 -4.20
N ASP A 239 -5.53 -5.85 -3.20
CA ASP A 239 -6.92 -6.30 -3.38
C ASP A 239 -7.68 -5.35 -4.35
N ALA A 240 -7.49 -4.04 -4.23
CA ALA A 240 -8.10 -3.06 -5.14
C ALA A 240 -7.61 -3.24 -6.58
N TYR A 241 -6.29 -3.28 -6.78
CA TYR A 241 -5.68 -3.26 -8.10
C TYR A 241 -5.79 -4.61 -8.83
N TYR A 242 -5.44 -5.70 -8.16
CA TYR A 242 -5.47 -7.03 -8.79
C TYR A 242 -6.81 -7.74 -8.63
N GLY A 243 -7.54 -7.50 -7.53
CA GLY A 243 -8.79 -8.21 -7.24
C GLY A 243 -10.05 -7.54 -7.79
N GLN A 244 -10.13 -6.20 -7.78
CA GLN A 244 -11.36 -5.48 -8.10
C GLN A 244 -11.30 -4.69 -9.43
N PHE A 245 -10.13 -4.19 -9.81
CA PHE A 245 -9.94 -3.44 -11.04
C PHE A 245 -10.01 -4.36 -12.26
N SER A 246 -10.55 -3.87 -13.37
CA SER A 246 -10.69 -4.63 -14.63
C SER A 246 -9.57 -4.37 -15.62
N GLY A 247 -8.76 -3.33 -15.41
CA GLY A 247 -7.72 -2.93 -16.35
C GLY A 247 -6.39 -3.65 -16.14
N GLY A 248 -5.61 -3.79 -17.20
CA GLY A 248 -4.27 -4.34 -17.14
C GLY A 248 -4.23 -5.76 -16.57
N SER A 249 -3.52 -5.94 -15.47
CA SER A 249 -3.37 -7.20 -14.76
C SER A 249 -4.47 -7.49 -13.73
N GLY A 250 -5.49 -6.61 -13.60
CA GLY A 250 -6.62 -6.78 -12.70
C GLY A 250 -7.56 -7.91 -13.14
N GLU A 251 -8.13 -8.64 -12.20
CA GLU A 251 -9.07 -9.73 -12.42
C GLU A 251 -10.54 -9.33 -12.11
N GLY A 252 -10.76 -8.08 -11.68
CA GLY A 252 -12.06 -7.57 -11.25
C GLY A 252 -12.94 -7.03 -12.37
N GLY A 253 -13.99 -6.32 -12.00
CA GLY A 253 -14.96 -5.77 -12.93
C GLY A 253 -15.12 -4.25 -12.87
N ARG A 254 -14.32 -3.54 -12.05
CA ARG A 254 -14.41 -2.09 -11.89
C ARG A 254 -13.36 -1.38 -12.73
N PRO A 255 -13.76 -0.53 -13.69
CA PRO A 255 -12.81 0.08 -14.64
C PRO A 255 -12.03 1.29 -14.08
N LEU A 256 -12.25 1.67 -12.83
CA LEU A 256 -11.56 2.77 -12.16
C LEU A 256 -11.03 2.29 -10.82
N VAL A 257 -9.75 2.58 -10.55
CA VAL A 257 -9.09 2.23 -9.29
C VAL A 257 -8.22 3.37 -8.80
N VAL A 258 -8.16 3.58 -7.49
CA VAL A 258 -7.15 4.44 -6.88
C VAL A 258 -5.81 3.70 -6.93
N SER A 259 -4.81 4.30 -7.57
CA SER A 259 -3.47 3.71 -7.73
C SER A 259 -2.45 4.79 -8.08
N TYR A 260 -1.26 4.40 -8.48
CA TYR A 260 -0.18 5.33 -8.81
C TYR A 260 -0.23 5.79 -10.27
N ALA A 261 0.21 7.01 -10.52
CA ALA A 261 0.33 7.57 -11.87
C ALA A 261 1.36 6.83 -12.74
N SER A 262 2.20 6.03 -12.13
CA SER A 262 3.21 5.18 -12.78
C SER A 262 2.74 3.75 -13.06
N SER A 263 1.57 3.34 -12.55
CA SER A 263 1.04 1.97 -12.78
C SER A 263 0.94 1.57 -14.25
N PRO A 264 0.61 2.46 -15.22
CA PRO A 264 0.61 2.09 -16.63
C PRO A 264 1.96 1.56 -17.16
N ALA A 265 3.08 2.01 -16.59
CA ALA A 265 4.40 1.49 -16.97
C ALA A 265 4.60 0.04 -16.51
N ALA A 266 4.03 -0.35 -15.37
CA ALA A 266 4.06 -1.73 -14.88
C ALA A 266 3.30 -2.67 -15.82
N GLU A 267 2.12 -2.24 -16.28
CA GLU A 267 1.30 -3.02 -17.19
C GLU A 267 2.00 -3.30 -18.53
N VAL A 268 2.76 -2.32 -19.04
CA VAL A 268 3.58 -2.52 -20.26
C VAL A 268 4.78 -3.39 -19.97
N TYR A 269 5.46 -3.17 -18.85
CA TYR A 269 6.69 -3.89 -18.52
C TYR A 269 6.50 -5.39 -18.34
N TYR A 270 5.40 -5.79 -17.70
CA TYR A 270 5.10 -7.20 -17.43
C TYR A 270 4.32 -7.91 -18.55
N ALA A 271 3.85 -7.18 -19.55
CA ALA A 271 3.15 -7.78 -20.68
C ALA A 271 4.10 -8.50 -21.65
N ASP A 272 3.66 -9.64 -22.20
CA ASP A 272 4.37 -10.37 -23.24
C ASP A 272 3.39 -10.80 -24.35
N PRO A 273 3.47 -10.23 -25.56
CA PRO A 273 4.37 -9.15 -25.97
C PRO A 273 4.02 -7.78 -25.31
N GLN A 274 5.02 -6.93 -25.14
CA GLN A 274 4.79 -5.58 -24.63
C GLN A 274 3.96 -4.77 -25.63
N PRO A 275 2.84 -4.16 -25.19
CA PRO A 275 2.02 -3.31 -26.04
C PRO A 275 2.70 -1.94 -26.28
N ALA A 276 2.42 -1.35 -27.44
CA ALA A 276 2.92 0.00 -27.74
C ALA A 276 2.24 1.10 -26.90
N GLU A 277 1.03 0.84 -26.42
CA GLU A 277 0.26 1.71 -25.54
C GLU A 277 -0.16 0.92 -24.30
N ALA A 278 -0.05 1.54 -23.12
CA ALA A 278 -0.47 0.89 -21.89
C ALA A 278 -1.99 0.57 -21.92
N PRO A 279 -2.41 -0.60 -21.41
CA PRO A 279 -3.84 -0.96 -21.36
C PRO A 279 -4.62 -0.08 -20.38
N THR A 280 -3.91 0.59 -19.50
CA THR A 280 -4.48 1.53 -18.50
C THR A 280 -4.07 2.97 -18.79
N ALA A 281 -4.80 3.92 -18.22
CA ALA A 281 -4.49 5.34 -18.27
C ALA A 281 -4.67 5.97 -16.87
N VAL A 282 -4.31 7.25 -16.74
CA VAL A 282 -4.36 7.99 -15.48
C VAL A 282 -5.25 9.22 -15.63
N MET A 283 -6.17 9.40 -14.70
CA MET A 283 -6.84 10.67 -14.47
C MET A 283 -5.93 11.55 -13.61
N THR A 284 -5.32 12.58 -14.20
CA THR A 284 -4.33 13.42 -13.51
C THR A 284 -4.92 14.51 -12.61
N ASP A 285 -6.22 14.78 -12.71
CA ASP A 285 -6.90 15.66 -11.76
C ASP A 285 -7.15 14.93 -10.44
N GLY A 286 -6.81 15.56 -9.33
CA GLY A 286 -7.01 15.01 -7.99
C GLY A 286 -5.92 14.05 -7.52
N CYS A 287 -4.79 13.97 -8.21
CA CYS A 287 -3.63 13.20 -7.72
C CYS A 287 -3.07 13.79 -6.42
N TYR A 288 -2.54 12.92 -5.55
CA TYR A 288 -1.92 13.31 -4.27
C TYR A 288 -0.47 12.81 -4.23
N ARG A 289 0.49 13.71 -3.95
CA ARG A 289 1.91 13.35 -3.84
C ARG A 289 2.20 12.61 -2.56
N GLN A 290 2.77 11.42 -2.69
CA GLN A 290 3.37 10.66 -1.59
C GLN A 290 4.89 10.64 -1.70
N VAL A 291 5.57 10.72 -0.55
CA VAL A 291 6.99 10.41 -0.38
C VAL A 291 7.07 9.29 0.63
N GLU A 292 7.82 8.25 0.34
CA GLU A 292 7.93 7.07 1.18
C GLU A 292 9.29 7.01 1.88
N PHE A 293 9.31 6.46 3.08
CA PHE A 293 10.45 6.54 4.00
C PHE A 293 10.83 5.17 4.56
N VAL A 294 12.12 5.05 4.91
CA VAL A 294 12.67 3.98 5.74
C VAL A 294 13.14 4.55 7.07
N GLY A 295 12.95 3.80 8.17
CA GLY A 295 13.44 4.16 9.49
C GLY A 295 14.00 2.98 10.26
N ILE A 296 14.94 3.27 11.17
CA ILE A 296 15.52 2.28 12.09
C ILE A 296 14.60 2.14 13.29
N LEU A 297 14.10 0.95 13.57
CA LEU A 297 13.23 0.71 14.71
C LEU A 297 14.01 0.82 16.02
N ALA A 298 13.47 1.58 16.97
CA ALA A 298 14.05 1.76 18.29
C ALA A 298 14.11 0.42 19.04
N GLY A 299 15.24 0.14 19.66
CA GLY A 299 15.45 -1.11 20.38
C GLY A 299 16.04 -2.26 19.55
N THR A 300 16.34 -2.05 18.26
CA THR A 300 17.13 -3.02 17.48
C THR A 300 18.49 -3.28 18.11
N ALA A 301 18.91 -4.53 18.09
CA ALA A 301 20.26 -4.93 18.48
C ALA A 301 21.30 -4.71 17.34
N HIS A 302 20.84 -4.40 16.12
CA HIS A 302 21.63 -4.33 14.90
C HIS A 302 21.75 -2.91 14.33
N GLU A 303 21.74 -1.88 15.17
CA GLU A 303 21.67 -0.47 14.75
C GLU A 303 22.78 -0.10 13.74
N ALA A 304 24.00 -0.59 13.92
CA ALA A 304 25.10 -0.30 12.99
C ALA A 304 24.83 -0.85 11.58
N ALA A 305 24.32 -2.07 11.47
CA ALA A 305 23.92 -2.67 10.20
C ALA A 305 22.70 -1.99 9.59
N ALA A 306 21.72 -1.60 10.43
CA ALA A 306 20.54 -0.86 10.01
C ALA A 306 20.90 0.52 9.40
N ARG A 307 21.87 1.23 9.97
CA ARG A 307 22.40 2.49 9.39
C ARG A 307 23.03 2.26 8.02
N LEU A 308 23.78 1.19 7.83
CA LEU A 308 24.34 0.82 6.52
C LEU A 308 23.23 0.54 5.49
N PHE A 309 22.11 -0.06 5.92
CA PHE A 309 20.99 -0.29 5.03
C PHE A 309 20.25 1.02 4.66
N VAL A 310 20.04 1.92 5.62
CA VAL A 310 19.50 3.27 5.31
C VAL A 310 20.40 4.02 4.32
N ASP A 311 21.73 3.96 4.49
CA ASP A 311 22.66 4.54 3.50
C ASP A 311 22.56 3.84 2.14
N PHE A 312 22.31 2.53 2.14
CA PHE A 312 22.19 1.75 0.92
C PHE A 312 20.92 2.07 0.15
N THR A 313 19.78 2.35 0.82
CA THR A 313 18.54 2.74 0.13
C THR A 313 18.70 4.02 -0.69
N LEU A 314 19.66 4.88 -0.35
CA LEU A 314 20.02 6.07 -1.10
C LEU A 314 21.24 5.89 -2.02
N SER A 315 21.64 4.66 -2.29
CA SER A 315 22.72 4.36 -3.25
C SER A 315 22.17 4.25 -4.68
N PRO A 316 23.02 4.46 -5.71
CA PRO A 316 22.61 4.25 -7.10
C PRO A 316 22.01 2.86 -7.33
N SER A 317 22.63 1.80 -6.78
CA SER A 317 22.15 0.42 -6.96
C SER A 317 20.73 0.20 -6.46
N PHE A 318 20.32 0.84 -5.36
CA PHE A 318 18.98 0.73 -4.84
C PHE A 318 18.00 1.63 -5.59
N GLN A 319 18.41 2.89 -5.83
CA GLN A 319 17.55 3.90 -6.45
C GLN A 319 17.24 3.58 -7.92
N GLU A 320 18.18 3.01 -8.67
CA GLU A 320 17.97 2.57 -10.06
C GLU A 320 17.10 1.31 -10.16
N ASP A 321 16.99 0.54 -9.08
CA ASP A 321 16.16 -0.67 -9.00
C ASP A 321 14.68 -0.36 -8.71
N ILE A 322 14.38 0.76 -8.02
CA ILE A 322 13.03 1.18 -7.62
C ILE A 322 12.03 1.21 -8.80
N PRO A 323 12.32 1.88 -9.94
CA PRO A 323 11.32 2.06 -10.99
C PRO A 323 10.77 0.76 -11.59
N LEU A 324 11.57 -0.31 -11.68
CA LEU A 324 11.14 -1.58 -12.27
C LEU A 324 10.67 -2.64 -11.25
N ASN A 325 10.73 -2.33 -9.97
CA ASN A 325 10.29 -3.25 -8.92
C ASN A 325 9.11 -2.72 -8.12
N MET A 326 9.10 -1.43 -7.77
CA MET A 326 8.00 -0.80 -7.03
C MET A 326 7.16 0.14 -7.89
N PHE A 327 7.64 0.47 -9.11
CA PHE A 327 6.95 1.38 -10.03
C PHE A 327 6.61 2.75 -9.43
N VAL A 328 7.54 3.29 -8.66
CA VAL A 328 7.55 4.66 -8.12
C VAL A 328 8.85 5.36 -8.50
N TYR A 329 8.97 6.65 -8.23
CA TYR A 329 10.12 7.45 -8.63
C TYR A 329 11.19 7.50 -7.54
N PRO A 330 12.49 7.37 -7.88
CA PRO A 330 13.59 7.52 -6.93
C PRO A 330 13.73 8.98 -6.45
N VAL A 331 14.14 9.17 -5.18
CA VAL A 331 14.31 10.53 -4.60
C VAL A 331 15.71 11.11 -4.84
N VAL A 332 16.70 10.29 -5.21
CA VAL A 332 18.06 10.75 -5.44
C VAL A 332 18.15 11.40 -6.81
N ARG A 333 18.63 12.65 -6.82
CA ARG A 333 18.78 13.44 -8.05
C ARG A 333 19.66 12.77 -9.08
N GLY A 334 19.21 12.77 -10.33
CA GLY A 334 19.98 12.24 -11.47
C GLY A 334 19.96 10.72 -11.59
N THR A 335 19.15 10.01 -10.81
CA THR A 335 18.90 8.57 -11.01
C THR A 335 18.27 8.35 -12.39
N ALA A 336 18.85 7.44 -13.18
CA ALA A 336 18.33 7.12 -14.50
C ALA A 336 17.00 6.35 -14.38
N LEU A 337 16.03 6.73 -15.23
CA LEU A 337 14.76 6.02 -15.34
C LEU A 337 14.78 5.09 -16.55
N PRO A 338 14.25 3.86 -16.46
CA PRO A 338 14.10 2.97 -17.60
C PRO A 338 13.18 3.54 -18.68
N ASP A 339 13.42 3.20 -19.95
CA ASP A 339 12.66 3.74 -21.10
C ASP A 339 11.15 3.50 -20.96
N VAL A 340 10.74 2.31 -20.50
CA VAL A 340 9.31 1.98 -20.29
C VAL A 340 8.68 2.91 -19.25
N PHE A 341 9.44 3.29 -18.23
CA PHE A 341 8.97 4.20 -17.21
C PHE A 341 8.83 5.63 -17.75
N VAL A 342 9.82 6.09 -18.52
CA VAL A 342 9.79 7.41 -19.17
C VAL A 342 8.64 7.53 -20.16
N GLN A 343 8.30 6.45 -20.87
CA GLN A 343 7.27 6.46 -21.92
C GLN A 343 5.85 6.30 -21.39
N HIS A 344 5.65 5.55 -20.30
CA HIS A 344 4.32 5.10 -19.86
C HIS A 344 3.94 5.53 -18.44
N ALA A 345 4.89 5.93 -17.60
CA ALA A 345 4.57 6.52 -16.30
C ALA A 345 4.24 8.01 -16.46
N THR A 346 3.29 8.49 -15.68
CA THR A 346 2.84 9.89 -15.72
C THR A 346 3.33 10.64 -14.49
N ILE A 347 3.83 11.86 -14.68
CA ILE A 347 4.03 12.82 -13.60
C ILE A 347 2.95 13.89 -13.76
N PRO A 348 2.00 14.02 -12.85
CA PRO A 348 0.98 15.08 -12.90
C PRO A 348 1.63 16.47 -12.82
N ASP A 349 1.13 17.42 -13.60
CA ASP A 349 1.60 18.82 -13.59
C ASP A 349 1.44 19.49 -12.22
N ALA A 350 0.40 19.09 -11.49
CA ALA A 350 0.11 19.54 -10.12
C ALA A 350 -0.56 18.43 -9.33
N SER A 351 0.08 18.04 -8.23
CA SER A 351 -0.50 17.11 -7.26
C SER A 351 -0.99 17.87 -6.04
N LEU A 352 -2.12 17.44 -5.51
CA LEU A 352 -2.67 17.96 -4.27
C LEU A 352 -1.77 17.55 -3.10
N THR A 353 -1.70 18.38 -2.10
CA THR A 353 -1.03 18.14 -0.83
C THR A 353 -1.80 18.81 0.29
N LEU A 354 -1.60 18.37 1.50
CA LEU A 354 -2.03 19.06 2.73
C LEU A 354 -0.81 19.28 3.63
N PRO A 355 -0.79 20.38 4.40
CA PRO A 355 0.26 20.61 5.40
C PRO A 355 0.33 19.45 6.40
N ALA A 356 1.54 19.01 6.75
CA ALA A 356 1.77 17.87 7.64
C ALA A 356 1.13 18.07 9.02
N ASP A 357 1.16 19.29 9.55
CA ASP A 357 0.51 19.66 10.81
C ASP A 357 -1.03 19.56 10.73
N GLN A 358 -1.62 19.90 9.59
CA GLN A 358 -3.05 19.72 9.37
C GLN A 358 -3.43 18.23 9.32
N ILE A 359 -2.62 17.41 8.65
CA ILE A 359 -2.82 15.95 8.63
C ILE A 359 -2.71 15.41 10.05
N GLN A 360 -1.66 15.78 10.79
CA GLN A 360 -1.42 15.36 12.16
C GLN A 360 -2.61 15.63 13.07
N GLN A 361 -3.16 16.84 13.03
CA GLN A 361 -4.25 17.28 13.90
C GLN A 361 -5.59 16.62 13.58
N ASN A 362 -5.81 16.20 12.34
CA ASN A 362 -7.15 15.85 11.86
C ASN A 362 -7.29 14.42 11.34
N ARG A 363 -6.20 13.71 11.03
CA ARG A 363 -6.23 12.41 10.36
C ARG A 363 -7.17 11.40 11.02
N GLU A 364 -7.07 11.23 12.33
CA GLU A 364 -7.93 10.27 13.07
C GLU A 364 -9.41 10.65 12.97
N ARG A 365 -9.71 11.94 13.06
CA ARG A 365 -11.08 12.46 12.90
C ARG A 365 -11.58 12.23 11.48
N TRP A 366 -10.79 12.56 10.46
CA TRP A 366 -11.17 12.37 9.06
C TRP A 366 -11.43 10.89 8.74
N ILE A 367 -10.56 9.99 9.20
CA ILE A 367 -10.76 8.53 9.02
C ILE A 367 -12.03 8.05 9.74
N ALA A 368 -12.30 8.53 10.97
CA ALA A 368 -13.50 8.14 11.71
C ALA A 368 -14.78 8.65 11.02
N GLU A 369 -14.79 9.89 10.51
CA GLU A 369 -15.91 10.48 9.79
C GLU A 369 -16.13 9.78 8.43
N TRP A 370 -15.04 9.48 7.71
CA TRP A 370 -15.10 8.71 6.47
C TRP A 370 -15.68 7.31 6.72
N THR A 371 -15.20 6.60 7.74
CA THR A 371 -15.69 5.27 8.12
C THR A 371 -17.19 5.30 8.44
N ALA A 372 -17.65 6.32 9.16
CA ALA A 372 -19.06 6.49 9.48
C ALA A 372 -19.92 6.79 8.23
N THR A 373 -19.34 7.47 7.24
CA THR A 373 -20.04 7.86 6.02
C THR A 373 -20.09 6.74 4.99
N VAL A 374 -18.99 6.00 4.82
CA VAL A 374 -18.82 5.07 3.69
C VAL A 374 -19.08 3.62 4.10
N LEU A 375 -18.67 3.18 5.29
CA LEU A 375 -18.75 1.77 5.71
C LEU A 375 -19.96 1.44 6.60
N ARG A 376 -20.73 2.44 7.05
CA ARG A 376 -21.92 2.26 7.89
C ARG A 376 -23.14 2.88 7.22
#